data_13af76482a220093f9d42aec89b685d5
#
_entry.id   13af76482a220093f9d42aec89b685d5
#
_cell.length_a   1.000
_cell.length_b   1.000
_cell.length_c   1.000
_cell.angle_alpha   90.00
_cell.angle_beta   90.00
_cell.angle_gamma   90.00
#
_symmetry.space_group_name_H-M   'P 1'
#
loop_
_entity.id
_entity.type
_entity.pdbx_description
1 polymer ?
#
loop_
_entity_poly.entity_id
_entity_poly.type
_entity_poly.pdbx_seq_one_letter_code
_entity_poly.pdbx_strand_id
1 'polypeptide(L)'
;EMLRSLVGSEMCIRDRMKSLHGLTRTLIHNMVVGVTEGFEKKLEVNGVGYRAAKSGKKLTLNLGYSHPVEMIDPEGIEAVVEGQNVIIVKGIDKEKVGQYAAEIRDKRRPEPYKGKGIKYADETIRRKVGKTGKK
;
A
#
# COMPACT_ATOMS: atom_id res chain seq x y z
N GLU A 1 18.15 -34.28 -28.53
CA GLU A 1 18.32 -33.35 -27.37
C GLU A 1 18.17 -31.90 -27.75
N MET A 2 18.73 -31.45 -28.85
CA MET A 2 18.53 -30.08 -29.34
C MET A 2 17.07 -29.75 -29.61
N LEU A 3 16.33 -30.65 -30.17
CA LEU A 3 14.90 -30.49 -30.45
C LEU A 3 14.07 -30.34 -29.15
N ARG A 4 14.41 -31.08 -28.11
CA ARG A 4 13.75 -30.96 -26.80
C ARG A 4 14.07 -29.61 -26.13
N SER A 5 15.31 -29.17 -26.25
CA SER A 5 15.74 -27.88 -25.73
C SER A 5 15.01 -26.73 -26.43
N LEU A 6 14.91 -26.78 -27.78
CA LEU A 6 14.20 -25.80 -28.55
C LEU A 6 12.70 -25.77 -28.23
N VAL A 7 12.07 -26.93 -28.12
CA VAL A 7 10.64 -27.03 -27.74
C VAL A 7 10.40 -26.44 -26.35
N GLY A 8 11.27 -26.74 -25.40
CA GLY A 8 11.19 -26.17 -24.05
C GLY A 8 11.33 -24.66 -24.05
N SER A 9 12.30 -24.12 -24.82
CA SER A 9 12.48 -22.68 -24.99
C SER A 9 11.27 -22.01 -25.61
N GLU A 10 10.70 -22.60 -26.66
CA GLU A 10 9.50 -22.07 -27.32
C GLU A 10 8.30 -22.05 -26.37
N MET A 11 8.09 -23.10 -25.60
CA MET A 11 7.04 -23.14 -24.60
C MET A 11 7.22 -22.07 -23.53
N CYS A 12 8.43 -21.88 -23.02
CA CYS A 12 8.75 -20.82 -22.05
C CYS A 12 8.51 -19.43 -22.64
N ILE A 13 8.87 -19.19 -23.90
CA ILE A 13 8.64 -17.92 -24.59
C ILE A 13 7.13 -17.66 -24.74
N ARG A 14 6.37 -18.66 -25.16
CA ARG A 14 4.89 -18.53 -25.26
C ARG A 14 4.24 -18.23 -23.93
N ASP A 15 4.62 -18.92 -22.88
CA ASP A 15 4.09 -18.68 -21.54
C ASP A 15 4.45 -17.28 -21.05
N ARG A 16 5.68 -16.83 -21.28
CA ARG A 16 6.10 -15.48 -20.96
C ARG A 16 5.30 -14.43 -21.75
N MET A 17 5.07 -14.66 -23.03
CA MET A 17 4.25 -13.78 -23.87
C MET A 17 2.80 -13.71 -23.39
N LYS A 18 2.20 -14.84 -23.02
CA LYS A 18 0.86 -14.88 -22.46
C LYS A 18 0.78 -14.11 -21.13
N SER A 19 1.78 -14.28 -20.26
CA SER A 19 1.87 -13.55 -19.00
C SER A 19 2.00 -12.05 -19.22
N LEU A 20 2.86 -11.64 -20.14
CA LEU A 20 3.03 -10.23 -20.51
C LEU A 20 1.77 -9.64 -21.14
N HIS A 21 1.07 -10.41 -21.96
CA HIS A 21 -0.20 -9.99 -22.57
C HIS A 21 -1.27 -9.75 -21.49
N GLY A 22 -1.43 -10.69 -20.56
CA GLY A 22 -2.35 -10.54 -19.44
C GLY A 22 -2.03 -9.35 -18.55
N LEU A 23 -0.74 -9.17 -18.24
CA LEU A 23 -0.28 -8.01 -17.46
C LEU A 23 -0.54 -6.69 -18.19
N THR A 24 -0.23 -6.61 -19.48
CA THR A 24 -0.46 -5.40 -20.29
C THR A 24 -1.93 -5.06 -20.36
N ARG A 25 -2.81 -6.04 -20.55
CA ARG A 25 -4.26 -5.84 -20.54
C ARG A 25 -4.74 -5.28 -19.19
N THR A 26 -4.25 -5.84 -18.10
CA THR A 26 -4.58 -5.38 -16.75
C THR A 26 -4.10 -3.95 -16.51
N LEU A 27 -2.90 -3.60 -16.93
CA LEU A 27 -2.34 -2.26 -16.80
C LEU A 27 -3.16 -1.23 -17.60
N ILE A 28 -3.55 -1.57 -18.83
CA ILE A 28 -4.39 -0.69 -19.66
C ILE A 28 -5.76 -0.50 -19.01
N HIS A 29 -6.38 -1.58 -18.54
CA HIS A 29 -7.64 -1.52 -17.82
C HIS A 29 -7.54 -0.63 -16.59
N ASN A 30 -6.49 -0.75 -15.81
CA ASN A 30 -6.25 0.09 -14.63
C ASN A 30 -6.08 1.58 -15.01
N MET A 31 -5.43 1.87 -16.14
CA MET A 31 -5.30 3.25 -16.64
C MET A 31 -6.67 3.84 -16.99
N VAL A 32 -7.53 3.08 -17.68
CA VAL A 32 -8.87 3.50 -18.05
C VAL A 32 -9.72 3.76 -16.80
N VAL A 33 -9.74 2.85 -15.86
CA VAL A 33 -10.46 2.99 -14.59
C VAL A 33 -9.92 4.16 -13.79
N GLY A 34 -8.60 4.33 -13.75
CA GLY A 34 -7.96 5.42 -13.03
C GLY A 34 -8.34 6.81 -13.56
N VAL A 35 -8.46 6.96 -14.87
CA VAL A 35 -8.86 8.23 -15.51
C VAL A 35 -10.34 8.51 -15.30
N THR A 36 -11.19 7.48 -15.30
CA THR A 36 -12.65 7.62 -15.17
C THR A 36 -13.13 7.74 -13.73
N GLU A 37 -12.70 6.84 -12.86
CA GLU A 37 -13.14 6.73 -11.46
C GLU A 37 -12.08 7.14 -10.45
N GLY A 38 -10.82 6.93 -10.78
CA GLY A 38 -9.71 7.07 -9.83
C GLY A 38 -9.58 5.88 -8.90
N PHE A 39 -8.47 5.82 -8.19
CA PHE A 39 -8.21 4.81 -7.18
C PHE A 39 -8.08 5.46 -5.81
N GLU A 40 -8.55 4.78 -4.79
CA GLU A 40 -8.37 5.20 -3.41
C GLU A 40 -7.94 4.03 -2.54
N LYS A 41 -7.08 4.32 -1.59
CA LYS A 41 -6.64 3.37 -0.58
C LYS A 41 -6.78 4.01 0.79
N LYS A 42 -7.55 3.37 1.65
CA LYS A 42 -7.77 3.85 3.02
C LYS A 42 -6.80 3.19 3.98
N LEU A 43 -6.22 4.00 4.84
CA LEU A 43 -5.31 3.58 5.90
C LEU A 43 -5.86 4.05 7.24
N GLU A 44 -5.76 3.20 8.23
CA GLU A 44 -6.16 3.52 9.60
C GLU A 44 -4.93 3.62 10.50
N VAL A 45 -4.85 4.68 11.26
CA VAL A 45 -3.79 4.91 12.25
C VAL A 45 -4.35 4.54 13.62
N ASN A 46 -3.85 3.45 14.17
CA ASN A 46 -4.26 2.95 15.49
C ASN A 46 -3.15 3.17 16.51
N GLY A 47 -3.48 3.72 17.63
CA GLY A 47 -2.58 3.93 18.75
C GLY A 47 -2.92 5.17 19.54
N VAL A 48 -2.66 5.12 20.84
CA VAL A 48 -2.86 6.27 21.74
C VAL A 48 -1.83 7.35 21.42
N GLY A 49 -2.30 8.55 21.10
CA GLY A 49 -1.44 9.67 20.72
C GLY A 49 -0.94 9.65 19.28
N TYR A 50 -1.31 8.65 18.51
CA TYR A 50 -0.98 8.61 17.08
C TYR A 50 -1.96 9.50 16.30
N ARG A 51 -1.43 10.38 15.48
CA ARG A 51 -2.21 11.35 14.72
C ARG A 51 -1.64 11.55 13.33
N ALA A 52 -2.53 11.83 12.41
CA ALA A 52 -2.16 12.26 11.07
C ALA A 52 -2.70 13.67 10.83
N ALA A 53 -1.91 14.51 10.22
CA ALA A 53 -2.31 15.83 9.83
C ALA A 53 -1.77 16.13 8.43
N LYS A 54 -2.47 16.92 7.67
CA LYS A 54 -2.05 17.32 6.33
C LYS A 54 -2.03 18.84 6.20
N SER A 55 -0.96 19.35 5.60
CA SER A 55 -0.81 20.76 5.27
C SER A 55 -0.37 20.88 3.82
N GLY A 56 -1.29 21.26 2.94
CA GLY A 56 -1.01 21.32 1.50
C GLY A 56 -0.62 19.96 0.93
N LYS A 57 0.58 19.82 0.43
CA LYS A 57 1.13 18.56 -0.09
C LYS A 57 1.95 17.78 0.94
N LYS A 58 2.01 18.25 2.16
CA LYS A 58 2.83 17.66 3.22
C LYS A 58 1.95 16.90 4.20
N LEU A 59 2.20 15.61 4.34
CA LEU A 59 1.54 14.73 5.30
C LEU A 59 2.46 14.59 6.52
N THR A 60 1.96 14.96 7.69
CA THR A 60 2.68 14.84 8.95
C THR A 60 2.06 13.75 9.81
N LEU A 61 2.86 12.80 10.22
CA LEU A 61 2.44 11.64 11.00
C LEU A 61 3.12 11.65 12.37
N ASN A 62 2.34 11.71 13.43
CA ASN A 62 2.80 11.51 14.79
C ASN A 62 2.57 10.05 15.17
N LEU A 63 3.62 9.26 15.19
CA LEU A 63 3.56 7.80 15.36
C LEU A 63 4.30 7.31 16.61
N GLY A 64 4.42 8.15 17.62
CA GLY A 64 5.11 7.80 18.86
C GLY A 64 6.63 7.87 18.77
N TYR A 65 7.17 8.42 17.70
CA TYR A 65 8.59 8.74 17.58
C TYR A 65 8.91 10.07 18.27
N SER A 66 10.19 10.32 18.56
CA SER A 66 10.65 11.56 19.15
C SER A 66 10.39 12.79 18.27
N HIS A 67 10.21 12.58 16.97
CA HIS A 67 9.93 13.62 15.98
C HIS A 67 8.79 13.18 15.05
N PRO A 68 8.01 14.11 14.51
CA PRO A 68 6.98 13.75 13.54
C PRO A 68 7.59 13.26 12.23
N VAL A 69 6.96 12.29 11.60
CA VAL A 69 7.35 11.80 10.28
C VAL A 69 6.65 12.65 9.23
N GLU A 70 7.43 13.26 8.36
CA GLU A 70 6.90 14.10 7.29
C GLU A 70 7.05 13.40 5.94
N MET A 71 5.98 13.41 5.15
CA MET A 71 5.96 12.87 3.81
C MET A 71 5.38 13.90 2.85
N ILE A 72 5.89 13.93 1.64
CA ILE A 72 5.38 14.80 0.59
C ILE A 72 4.63 13.96 -0.41
N ASP A 73 3.44 14.41 -0.82
CA ASP A 73 2.64 13.72 -1.81
C ASP A 73 3.35 13.74 -3.17
N PRO A 74 3.54 12.59 -3.81
CA PRO A 74 4.08 12.56 -5.16
C PRO A 74 3.09 13.12 -6.19
N GLU A 75 3.57 13.43 -7.37
CA GLU A 75 2.74 13.96 -8.45
C GLU A 75 1.64 12.97 -8.86
N GLY A 76 0.42 13.48 -8.97
CA GLY A 76 -0.76 12.69 -9.34
C GLY A 76 -1.39 11.93 -8.20
N ILE A 77 -0.93 12.14 -6.97
CA ILE A 77 -1.50 11.54 -5.77
C ILE A 77 -1.90 12.63 -4.78
N GLU A 78 -3.03 12.43 -4.16
CA GLU A 78 -3.53 13.27 -3.10
C GLU A 78 -3.84 12.43 -1.88
N ALA A 79 -3.22 12.76 -0.76
CA ALA A 79 -3.58 12.19 0.52
C ALA A 79 -4.59 13.10 1.21
N VAL A 80 -5.65 12.55 1.71
CA VAL A 80 -6.68 13.26 2.50
C VAL A 80 -6.71 12.63 3.88
N VAL A 81 -6.74 13.45 4.90
CA VAL A 81 -6.86 12.98 6.28
C VAL A 81 -8.28 13.24 6.76
N GLU A 82 -8.98 12.17 7.09
CA GLU A 82 -10.31 12.24 7.71
C GLU A 82 -10.17 12.09 9.22
N GLY A 83 -10.56 13.12 9.96
CA GLY A 83 -10.31 13.15 11.39
C GLY A 83 -8.83 13.22 11.70
N GLN A 84 -8.32 12.33 12.52
CA GLN A 84 -6.90 12.27 12.88
C GLN A 84 -6.31 10.86 12.69
N ASN A 85 -7.17 9.90 12.39
CA ASN A 85 -6.82 8.48 12.40
C ASN A 85 -7.03 7.77 11.07
N VAL A 86 -7.62 8.44 10.10
CA VAL A 86 -7.88 7.85 8.78
C VAL A 86 -7.18 8.66 7.71
N ILE A 87 -6.41 7.99 6.89
CA ILE A 87 -5.71 8.58 5.76
C ILE A 87 -6.25 7.94 4.49
N ILE A 88 -6.71 8.74 3.56
CA ILE A 88 -7.19 8.27 2.27
C ILE A 88 -6.21 8.75 1.21
N VAL A 89 -5.59 7.82 0.51
CA VAL A 89 -4.71 8.12 -0.61
C VAL A 89 -5.50 7.95 -1.89
N LYS A 90 -5.59 9.01 -2.68
CA LYS A 90 -6.32 9.04 -3.95
C LYS A 90 -5.38 9.35 -5.11
N GLY A 91 -5.67 8.80 -6.26
CA GLY A 91 -4.91 9.08 -7.47
C GLY A 91 -5.47 8.35 -8.68
N ILE A 92 -5.02 8.76 -9.85
CA ILE A 92 -5.43 8.14 -11.11
C ILE A 92 -4.60 6.90 -11.45
N ASP A 93 -3.42 6.75 -10.88
CA ASP A 93 -2.52 5.64 -11.11
C ASP A 93 -2.55 4.67 -9.92
N LYS A 94 -3.07 3.47 -10.15
CA LYS A 94 -3.18 2.43 -9.13
C LYS A 94 -1.83 2.05 -8.53
N GLU A 95 -0.80 1.96 -9.35
CA GLU A 95 0.55 1.59 -8.92
C GLU A 95 1.11 2.63 -7.94
N LYS A 96 1.04 3.90 -8.30
CA LYS A 96 1.51 4.99 -7.45
C LYS A 96 0.72 5.12 -6.16
N VAL A 97 -0.61 4.98 -6.23
CA VAL A 97 -1.49 5.00 -5.04
C VAL A 97 -1.11 3.86 -4.09
N GLY A 98 -0.93 2.65 -4.60
CA GLY A 98 -0.52 1.49 -3.82
C GLY A 98 0.88 1.66 -3.22
N GLN A 99 1.84 2.16 -3.99
CA GLN A 99 3.20 2.41 -3.55
C GLN A 99 3.24 3.43 -2.41
N TYR A 100 2.58 4.55 -2.58
CA TYR A 100 2.54 5.61 -1.57
C TYR A 100 1.82 5.14 -0.28
N ALA A 101 0.72 4.42 -0.42
CA ALA A 101 0.03 3.83 0.73
C ALA A 101 0.93 2.83 1.48
N ALA A 102 1.71 2.03 0.77
CA ALA A 102 2.66 1.10 1.37
C ALA A 102 3.80 1.83 2.10
N GLU A 103 4.30 2.91 1.54
CA GLU A 103 5.32 3.75 2.18
C GLU A 103 4.81 4.39 3.47
N ILE A 104 3.58 4.87 3.48
CA ILE A 104 2.94 5.40 4.70
C ILE A 104 2.83 4.29 5.75
N ARG A 105 2.38 3.11 5.37
CA ARG A 105 2.25 1.96 6.26
C ARG A 105 3.60 1.52 6.83
N ASP A 106 4.66 1.56 6.04
CA ASP A 106 6.01 1.16 6.46
C ASP A 106 6.62 2.10 7.50
N LYS A 107 6.13 3.33 7.61
CA LYS A 107 6.59 4.26 8.65
C LYS A 107 6.30 3.72 10.06
N ARG A 108 5.21 3.02 10.22
CA ARG A 108 4.88 2.31 11.47
C ARG A 108 3.96 1.14 11.17
N ARG A 109 4.54 -0.01 10.89
CA ARG A 109 3.77 -1.24 10.64
C ARG A 109 2.94 -1.63 11.86
N PRO A 110 1.77 -2.25 11.66
CA PRO A 110 0.93 -2.67 12.78
C PRO A 110 1.63 -3.72 13.64
N GLU A 111 1.56 -3.51 14.93
CA GLU A 111 2.13 -4.41 15.93
C GLU A 111 1.23 -5.63 16.12
N PRO A 112 1.80 -6.85 16.21
CA PRO A 112 1.00 -8.07 16.36
C PRO A 112 0.35 -8.24 17.74
N TYR A 113 0.82 -7.53 18.78
CA TYR A 113 0.31 -7.69 20.15
C TYR A 113 -0.87 -6.77 20.45
N LYS A 114 -0.71 -5.47 20.28
CA LYS A 114 -1.73 -4.46 20.58
C LYS A 114 -2.38 -3.86 19.35
N GLY A 115 -1.85 -4.13 18.18
CA GLY A 115 -2.38 -3.61 16.93
C GLY A 115 -2.11 -2.13 16.67
N LYS A 116 -1.14 -1.54 17.37
CA LYS A 116 -0.73 -0.15 17.16
C LYS A 116 0.06 -0.02 15.88
N GLY A 117 -0.22 1.01 15.11
CA GLY A 117 0.46 1.31 13.87
C GLY A 117 -0.52 1.67 12.76
N ILE A 118 -0.01 1.74 11.55
CA ILE A 118 -0.81 2.07 10.37
C ILE A 118 -1.13 0.78 9.64
N LYS A 119 -2.41 0.52 9.43
CA LYS A 119 -2.89 -0.62 8.65
C LYS A 119 -3.80 -0.17 7.51
N TYR A 120 -4.01 -1.01 6.53
CA TYR A 120 -5.08 -0.80 5.56
C TYR A 120 -6.44 -1.00 6.23
N ALA A 121 -7.46 -0.27 5.78
CA ALA A 121 -8.80 -0.38 6.35
C ALA A 121 -9.40 -1.80 6.23
N ASP A 122 -9.04 -2.50 5.15
CA ASP A 122 -9.47 -3.87 4.85
C ASP A 122 -8.50 -4.95 5.40
N GLU A 123 -7.40 -4.56 6.02
CA GLU A 123 -6.39 -5.47 6.55
C GLU A 123 -6.80 -6.03 7.91
N THR A 124 -6.76 -7.35 8.04
CA THR A 124 -6.91 -8.04 9.31
C THR A 124 -5.53 -8.40 9.85
N ILE A 125 -5.19 -7.85 11.00
CA ILE A 125 -3.90 -8.10 11.64
C ILE A 125 -3.98 -9.36 12.47
N ARG A 126 -3.10 -10.31 12.19
CA ARG A 126 -2.97 -11.50 13.02
C ARG A 126 -2.30 -11.11 14.34
N ARG A 127 -3.08 -11.09 15.39
CA ARG A 127 -2.59 -10.79 16.74
C ARG A 127 -1.95 -12.01 17.37
N LYS A 128 -0.82 -11.78 17.99
CA LYS A 128 -0.15 -12.79 18.82
C LYS A 128 -0.50 -12.52 20.29
N VAL A 129 -0.64 -13.59 21.06
CA VAL A 129 -0.81 -13.49 22.49
C VAL A 129 0.54 -13.12 23.09
N GLY A 130 0.61 -12.01 23.80
CA GLY A 130 1.81 -11.62 24.53
C GLY A 130 2.14 -12.62 25.65
N LYS A 131 3.33 -12.52 26.21
CA LYS A 131 3.65 -13.27 27.40
C LYS A 131 2.68 -12.89 28.52
N THR A 132 1.64 -13.66 28.67
CA THR A 132 0.83 -13.58 29.87
C THR A 132 1.74 -14.01 31.04
N GLY A 133 1.98 -13.11 31.95
CA GLY A 133 2.74 -13.48 33.14
C GLY A 133 2.20 -14.79 33.66
N LYS A 134 3.02 -15.81 33.59
CA LYS A 134 2.57 -17.10 33.98
C LYS A 134 2.26 -17.09 35.46
N LYS A 135 1.09 -17.45 35.72
CA LYS A 135 0.61 -17.57 37.10
C LYS A 135 0.87 -18.96 37.65
#